data_c7062ab80edfe141f979b3c62b61daa4
#
_entry.id   c7062ab80edfe141f979b3c62b61daa4
#
_cell.length_a   1.000
_cell.length_b   1.000
_cell.length_c   1.000
_cell.angle_alpha   90.00
_cell.angle_beta   90.00
_cell.angle_gamma   90.00
#
_symmetry.space_group_name_H-M   'P 1'
#
loop_
_entity.id
_entity.type
_entity.pdbx_description
1 polymer ?
#
loop_
_entity_poly.entity_id
_entity_poly.type
_entity_poly.pdbx_seq_one_letter_code
_entity_poly.pdbx_strand_id
1 'polypeptide(L)'
;GNIDHVYLDTLGKPTCGVGHLLTEEECKLYKVSENVDKKIRDKWLEEDAQKAWDAAVQQLQDLNIDDLEFIIALGSVNFQLGTSWMNKFPSAYRALKEKDYNEAIKQVSTGSGKDGQSRWKEQTPVRVEDFVTAIDKLK
;
A
#
# COMPACT_ATOMS: atom_id res chain seq x y z
N GLY A 1 -3.24 5.72 12.19
CA GLY A 1 -4.33 5.56 13.13
C GLY A 1 -5.69 5.64 12.47
N ASN A 2 -6.71 5.40 13.25
CA ASN A 2 -8.09 5.45 12.78
C ASN A 2 -8.66 6.85 13.04
N ILE A 3 -8.76 7.66 11.99
CA ILE A 3 -9.20 9.04 12.08
C ILE A 3 -10.71 9.14 11.83
N ASP A 4 -11.43 9.79 12.73
CA ASP A 4 -12.91 9.81 12.74
C ASP A 4 -13.55 10.85 11.83
N HIS A 5 -12.76 11.68 11.17
CA HIS A 5 -13.27 12.71 10.26
C HIS A 5 -12.53 12.67 8.93
N VAL A 6 -13.15 13.25 7.91
CA VAL A 6 -12.53 13.36 6.59
C VAL A 6 -11.43 14.43 6.64
N TYR A 7 -10.25 14.07 6.17
CA TYR A 7 -9.09 14.97 6.08
C TYR A 7 -8.45 14.84 4.70
N LEU A 8 -7.64 15.80 4.34
CA LEU A 8 -6.85 15.72 3.09
C LEU A 8 -5.52 15.06 3.40
N ASP A 9 -5.17 14.05 2.59
CA ASP A 9 -3.87 13.39 2.72
C ASP A 9 -2.73 14.28 2.18
N THR A 10 -1.51 13.76 2.16
CA THR A 10 -0.33 14.51 1.69
C THR A 10 -0.43 14.90 0.21
N LEU A 11 -1.29 14.23 -0.56
CA LEU A 11 -1.55 14.53 -1.98
C LEU A 11 -2.81 15.37 -2.16
N GLY A 12 -3.44 15.82 -1.08
CA GLY A 12 -4.65 16.64 -1.12
C GLY A 12 -5.92 15.84 -1.42
N LYS A 13 -5.92 14.53 -1.18
CA LYS A 13 -7.08 13.67 -1.44
C LYS A 13 -7.89 13.43 -0.19
N PRO A 14 -9.24 13.49 -0.27
CA PRO A 14 -10.10 13.21 0.89
C PRO A 14 -9.91 11.78 1.39
N THR A 15 -9.65 11.64 2.67
CA THR A 15 -9.28 10.38 3.33
C THR A 15 -9.94 10.32 4.69
N CYS A 16 -10.25 9.12 5.18
CA CYS A 16 -10.83 8.92 6.51
C CYS A 16 -10.51 7.53 7.04
N GLY A 17 -10.69 7.34 8.33
CA GLY A 17 -10.48 6.04 8.99
C GLY A 17 -9.03 5.62 8.93
N VAL A 18 -8.79 4.38 8.55
CA VAL A 18 -7.44 3.81 8.41
C VAL A 18 -6.97 3.98 6.96
N GLY A 19 -6.76 5.24 6.56
CA GLY A 19 -6.23 5.56 5.24
C GLY A 19 -7.17 5.29 4.07
N HIS A 20 -8.49 5.24 4.32
CA HIS A 20 -9.46 5.02 3.26
C HIS A 20 -9.58 6.26 2.39
N LEU A 21 -9.23 6.16 1.09
CA LEU A 21 -9.46 7.22 0.11
C LEU A 21 -10.94 7.22 -0.27
N LEU A 22 -11.62 8.35 -0.08
CA LEU A 22 -13.03 8.46 -0.42
C LEU A 22 -13.21 8.42 -1.94
N THR A 23 -14.22 7.66 -2.37
CA THR A 23 -14.67 7.67 -3.76
C THR A 23 -15.40 8.97 -4.07
N GLU A 24 -15.67 9.24 -5.36
CA GLU A 24 -16.44 10.44 -5.73
C GLU A 24 -17.81 10.46 -5.07
N GLU A 25 -18.47 9.31 -4.98
CA GLU A 25 -19.79 9.19 -4.33
C GLU A 25 -19.70 9.46 -2.85
N GLU A 26 -18.66 8.92 -2.19
CA GLU A 26 -18.42 9.17 -0.77
C GLU A 26 -18.09 10.63 -0.49
N CYS A 27 -17.37 11.30 -1.38
CA CYS A 27 -17.10 12.74 -1.28
C CYS A 27 -18.35 13.59 -1.36
N LYS A 28 -19.40 13.10 -2.01
CA LYS A 28 -20.70 13.79 -2.06
C LYS A 28 -21.44 13.68 -0.74
N LEU A 29 -21.22 12.58 0.00
CA LEU A 29 -21.88 12.32 1.28
C LEU A 29 -21.11 12.92 2.47
N TYR A 30 -19.80 12.95 2.40
CA TYR A 30 -18.94 13.39 3.51
C TYR A 30 -17.93 14.42 3.02
N LYS A 31 -17.97 15.60 3.61
CA LYS A 31 -17.06 16.70 3.27
C LYS A 31 -15.85 16.71 4.19
N VAL A 32 -14.79 17.40 3.77
CA VAL A 32 -13.59 17.58 4.59
C VAL A 32 -13.98 18.16 5.97
N SER A 33 -13.38 17.60 7.02
CA SER A 33 -13.65 17.89 8.43
C SER A 33 -14.94 17.31 8.99
N GLU A 34 -15.77 16.67 8.16
CA GLU A 34 -17.00 16.03 8.64
C GLU A 34 -16.66 14.69 9.31
N ASN A 35 -17.32 14.43 10.45
CA ASN A 35 -17.18 13.16 11.17
C ASN A 35 -17.89 12.03 10.44
N VAL A 36 -17.29 10.85 10.46
CA VAL A 36 -17.85 9.64 9.87
C VAL A 36 -18.07 8.60 10.98
N ASP A 37 -19.27 8.01 11.02
CA ASP A 37 -19.62 7.00 12.01
C ASP A 37 -18.63 5.83 11.99
N LYS A 38 -18.34 5.32 13.19
CA LYS A 38 -17.42 4.16 13.35
C LYS A 38 -17.84 2.96 12.53
N LYS A 39 -19.15 2.67 12.43
CA LYS A 39 -19.66 1.55 11.64
C LYS A 39 -19.31 1.68 10.17
N ILE A 40 -19.36 2.88 9.63
CA ILE A 40 -19.00 3.16 8.24
C ILE A 40 -17.49 3.03 8.03
N ARG A 41 -16.70 3.57 8.98
CA ARG A 41 -15.24 3.45 8.93
C ARG A 41 -14.77 2.00 9.03
N ASP A 42 -15.42 1.21 9.87
CA ASP A 42 -15.13 -0.22 10.03
C ASP A 42 -15.46 -1.00 8.74
N LYS A 43 -16.56 -0.64 8.08
CA LYS A 43 -16.94 -1.22 6.79
C LYS A 43 -15.90 -0.91 5.72
N TRP A 44 -15.46 0.34 5.65
CA TRP A 44 -14.42 0.74 4.70
C TRP A 44 -13.11 -0.02 4.92
N LEU A 45 -12.72 -0.17 6.19
CA LEU A 45 -11.51 -0.93 6.54
C LEU A 45 -11.60 -2.38 6.06
N GLU A 46 -12.73 -3.02 6.29
CA GLU A 46 -12.96 -4.41 5.87
C GLU A 46 -12.95 -4.53 4.35
N GLU A 47 -13.61 -3.62 3.64
CA GLU A 47 -13.63 -3.61 2.18
C GLU A 47 -12.23 -3.36 1.60
N ASP A 48 -11.49 -2.40 2.17
CA ASP A 48 -10.13 -2.08 1.71
C ASP A 48 -9.17 -3.25 1.97
N ALA A 49 -9.29 -3.91 3.11
CA ALA A 49 -8.49 -5.08 3.44
C ALA A 49 -8.78 -6.24 2.47
N GLN A 50 -10.05 -6.46 2.12
CA GLN A 50 -10.45 -7.50 1.17
C GLN A 50 -9.89 -7.21 -0.23
N LYS A 51 -9.98 -5.96 -0.69
CA LYS A 51 -9.40 -5.56 -1.97
C LYS A 51 -7.88 -5.78 -2.01
N ALA A 52 -7.21 -5.42 -0.91
CA ALA A 52 -5.76 -5.61 -0.80
C ALA A 52 -5.38 -7.08 -0.87
N TRP A 53 -6.15 -7.94 -0.20
CA TRP A 53 -5.92 -9.39 -0.21
C TRP A 53 -6.16 -9.99 -1.60
N ASP A 54 -7.28 -9.65 -2.22
CA ASP A 54 -7.62 -10.16 -3.56
C ASP A 54 -6.55 -9.75 -4.59
N ALA A 55 -6.08 -8.51 -4.51
CA ALA A 55 -5.00 -8.04 -5.37
C ALA A 55 -3.70 -8.79 -5.10
N ALA A 56 -3.40 -9.08 -3.83
CA ALA A 56 -2.19 -9.82 -3.46
C ALA A 56 -2.19 -11.23 -4.05
N VAL A 57 -3.34 -11.91 -4.04
CA VAL A 57 -3.48 -13.24 -4.67
C VAL A 57 -3.15 -13.16 -6.16
N GLN A 58 -3.71 -12.18 -6.86
CA GLN A 58 -3.46 -12.00 -8.29
C GLN A 58 -2.00 -11.66 -8.57
N GLN A 59 -1.41 -10.79 -7.75
CA GLN A 59 -0.01 -10.38 -7.90
C GLN A 59 0.95 -11.54 -7.65
N LEU A 60 0.67 -12.37 -6.64
CA LEU A 60 1.51 -13.54 -6.36
C LEU A 60 1.56 -14.47 -7.57
N GLN A 61 0.42 -14.67 -8.22
CA GLN A 61 0.33 -15.48 -9.44
C GLN A 61 1.06 -14.82 -10.60
N ASP A 62 0.86 -13.53 -10.81
CA ASP A 62 1.51 -12.79 -11.88
C ASP A 62 3.03 -12.78 -11.73
N LEU A 63 3.52 -12.64 -10.50
CA LEU A 63 4.94 -12.66 -10.18
C LEU A 63 5.54 -14.07 -10.25
N ASN A 64 4.68 -15.09 -10.30
CA ASN A 64 5.10 -16.49 -10.28
C ASN A 64 6.01 -16.79 -9.08
N ILE A 65 5.60 -16.35 -7.91
CA ILE A 65 6.30 -16.60 -6.64
C ILE A 65 5.56 -17.71 -5.90
N ASP A 66 6.29 -18.77 -5.54
CA ASP A 66 5.70 -19.94 -4.89
C ASP A 66 5.55 -19.81 -3.38
N ASP A 67 6.14 -18.81 -2.78
CA ASP A 67 6.10 -18.59 -1.34
C ASP A 67 4.77 -17.95 -0.94
N LEU A 68 3.88 -18.76 -0.35
CA LEU A 68 2.55 -18.28 0.07
C LEU A 68 2.61 -17.24 1.19
N GLU A 69 3.66 -17.25 2.01
CA GLU A 69 3.82 -16.23 3.06
C GLU A 69 4.02 -14.84 2.48
N PHE A 70 4.57 -14.75 1.28
CA PHE A 70 4.78 -13.47 0.61
C PHE A 70 3.46 -12.75 0.30
N ILE A 71 2.33 -13.47 0.29
CA ILE A 71 1.01 -12.87 0.09
C ILE A 71 0.67 -11.85 1.18
N ILE A 72 1.14 -12.10 2.40
CA ILE A 72 0.92 -11.18 3.52
C ILE A 72 1.64 -9.86 3.26
N ALA A 73 2.87 -9.93 2.77
CA ALA A 73 3.65 -8.74 2.42
C ALA A 73 2.99 -7.96 1.27
N LEU A 74 2.53 -8.66 0.24
CA LEU A 74 1.83 -8.03 -0.88
C LEU A 74 0.51 -7.38 -0.43
N GLY A 75 -0.24 -8.06 0.44
CA GLY A 75 -1.47 -7.52 1.01
C GLY A 75 -1.21 -6.22 1.77
N SER A 76 -0.16 -6.18 2.56
CA SER A 76 0.24 -4.98 3.30
C SER A 76 0.59 -3.82 2.37
N VAL A 77 1.36 -4.09 1.31
CA VAL A 77 1.73 -3.07 0.31
C VAL A 77 0.49 -2.54 -0.40
N ASN A 78 -0.40 -3.43 -0.83
CA ASN A 78 -1.66 -3.04 -1.48
C ASN A 78 -2.53 -2.18 -0.58
N PHE A 79 -2.59 -2.50 0.70
CA PHE A 79 -3.37 -1.74 1.67
C PHE A 79 -2.82 -0.33 1.87
N GLN A 80 -1.50 -0.18 1.88
CA GLN A 80 -0.84 1.11 2.11
C GLN A 80 -0.78 1.98 0.86
N LEU A 81 -0.35 1.41 -0.26
CA LEU A 81 -0.04 2.14 -1.48
C LEU A 81 -1.13 2.05 -2.54
N GLY A 82 -2.11 1.18 -2.32
CA GLY A 82 -3.14 0.87 -3.30
C GLY A 82 -2.78 -0.34 -4.15
N THR A 83 -3.80 -0.93 -4.78
CA THR A 83 -3.65 -2.15 -5.58
C THR A 83 -2.87 -1.94 -6.87
N SER A 84 -2.60 -0.68 -7.23
CA SER A 84 -1.79 -0.30 -8.39
C SER A 84 -0.40 0.19 -8.00
N TRP A 85 0.12 -0.26 -6.86
CA TRP A 85 1.44 0.18 -6.35
C TRP A 85 2.57 -0.08 -7.35
N MET A 86 2.43 -1.08 -8.22
CA MET A 86 3.42 -1.35 -9.25
C MET A 86 3.57 -0.21 -10.26
N ASN A 87 2.57 0.66 -10.37
CA ASN A 87 2.67 1.85 -11.22
C ASN A 87 3.60 2.91 -10.60
N LYS A 88 3.75 2.88 -9.27
CA LYS A 88 4.67 3.74 -8.53
C LYS A 88 6.09 3.16 -8.48
N PHE A 89 6.19 1.85 -8.50
CA PHE A 89 7.46 1.11 -8.42
C PHE A 89 7.53 0.07 -9.53
N PRO A 90 7.51 0.50 -10.81
CA PRO A 90 7.50 -0.46 -11.93
C PRO A 90 8.78 -1.30 -12.01
N SER A 91 9.92 -0.71 -11.68
CA SER A 91 11.20 -1.42 -11.70
C SER A 91 11.29 -2.46 -10.59
N ALA A 92 10.72 -2.17 -9.42
CA ALA A 92 10.66 -3.12 -8.31
C ALA A 92 9.78 -4.32 -8.66
N TYR A 93 8.62 -4.08 -9.26
CA TYR A 93 7.72 -5.14 -9.66
C TYR A 93 8.34 -6.04 -10.73
N ARG A 94 9.00 -5.43 -11.73
CA ARG A 94 9.72 -6.16 -12.76
C ARG A 94 10.83 -7.02 -12.15
N ALA A 95 11.60 -6.46 -11.22
CA ALA A 95 12.68 -7.19 -10.55
C ALA A 95 12.16 -8.41 -9.78
N LEU A 96 11.01 -8.26 -9.09
CA LEU A 96 10.35 -9.40 -8.43
C LEU A 96 9.95 -10.47 -9.44
N LYS A 97 9.41 -10.06 -10.58
CA LYS A 97 9.00 -11.00 -11.63
C LYS A 97 10.18 -11.74 -12.23
N GLU A 98 11.32 -11.07 -12.35
CA GLU A 98 12.57 -11.64 -12.85
C GLU A 98 13.37 -12.39 -11.77
N LYS A 99 12.89 -12.43 -10.55
CA LYS A 99 13.55 -13.03 -9.38
C LYS A 99 14.86 -12.33 -9.01
N ASP A 100 15.01 -11.08 -9.40
CA ASP A 100 16.13 -10.24 -9.00
C ASP A 100 15.77 -9.50 -7.71
N TYR A 101 15.86 -10.22 -6.60
CA TYR A 101 15.39 -9.72 -5.30
C TYR A 101 16.25 -8.57 -4.76
N ASN A 102 17.54 -8.57 -5.03
CA ASN A 102 18.41 -7.46 -4.63
C ASN A 102 18.02 -6.16 -5.33
N GLU A 103 17.70 -6.24 -6.61
CA GLU A 103 17.25 -5.06 -7.36
C GLU A 103 15.87 -4.60 -6.89
N ALA A 104 14.96 -5.53 -6.58
CA ALA A 104 13.65 -5.19 -6.04
C ALA A 104 13.78 -4.42 -4.73
N ILE A 105 14.64 -4.87 -3.83
CA ILE A 105 14.91 -4.19 -2.54
C ILE A 105 15.44 -2.78 -2.80
N LYS A 106 16.39 -2.65 -3.69
CA LYS A 106 16.98 -1.35 -4.05
C LYS A 106 15.91 -0.39 -4.58
N GLN A 107 15.04 -0.86 -5.47
CA GLN A 107 14.04 -0.02 -6.12
C GLN A 107 12.97 0.49 -5.14
N VAL A 108 12.57 -0.30 -4.15
CA VAL A 108 11.60 0.18 -3.15
C VAL A 108 12.25 1.06 -2.08
N SER A 109 13.56 0.97 -1.91
CA SER A 109 14.30 1.67 -0.84
C SER A 109 14.88 3.00 -1.29
N THR A 110 15.11 3.20 -2.59
CA THR A 110 15.77 4.40 -3.14
C THR A 110 14.83 5.16 -4.06
N GLY A 111 15.02 6.47 -4.12
CA GLY A 111 14.21 7.32 -4.97
C GLY A 111 14.45 8.82 -4.70
N SER A 112 13.42 9.62 -4.93
CA SER A 112 13.48 11.07 -4.85
C SER A 112 13.23 11.64 -3.44
N GLY A 113 13.14 10.80 -2.44
CA GLY A 113 12.98 11.23 -1.06
C GLY A 113 14.30 11.71 -0.46
N LYS A 114 14.25 12.05 0.82
CA LYS A 114 15.40 12.57 1.57
C LYS A 114 16.53 11.53 1.61
N ASP A 115 17.77 11.99 1.48
CA ASP A 115 18.99 11.16 1.52
C ASP A 115 19.00 10.01 0.50
N GLY A 116 18.35 10.23 -0.66
CA GLY A 116 18.29 9.22 -1.71
C GLY A 116 17.32 8.09 -1.44
N GLN A 117 16.54 8.16 -0.38
CA GLN A 117 15.51 7.17 -0.06
C GLN A 117 14.28 7.36 -0.94
N SER A 118 13.50 6.29 -1.14
CA SER A 118 12.17 6.44 -1.74
C SER A 118 11.29 7.27 -0.79
N ARG A 119 10.30 7.96 -1.34
CA ARG A 119 9.35 8.72 -0.51
C ARG A 119 8.59 7.79 0.43
N TRP A 120 8.29 6.59 -0.01
CA TRP A 120 7.64 5.57 0.81
C TRP A 120 8.50 5.23 2.02
N LYS A 121 9.81 4.98 1.82
CA LYS A 121 10.74 4.68 2.91
C LYS A 121 10.89 5.87 3.86
N GLU A 122 10.97 7.08 3.33
CA GLU A 122 11.06 8.30 4.14
C GLU A 122 9.85 8.47 5.05
N GLN A 123 8.65 8.25 4.52
CA GLN A 123 7.39 8.45 5.26
C GLN A 123 7.08 7.30 6.22
N THR A 124 7.34 6.07 5.81
CA THR A 124 7.02 4.87 6.59
C THR A 124 8.14 3.85 6.53
N PRO A 125 9.30 4.15 7.17
CA PRO A 125 10.48 3.28 7.07
C PRO A 125 10.25 1.87 7.59
N VAL A 126 9.47 1.69 8.66
CA VAL A 126 9.17 0.37 9.22
C VAL A 126 8.42 -0.50 8.21
N ARG A 127 7.47 0.09 7.47
CA ARG A 127 6.69 -0.63 6.47
C ARG A 127 7.55 -1.09 5.29
N VAL A 128 8.47 -0.23 4.86
CA VAL A 128 9.43 -0.59 3.80
C VAL A 128 10.36 -1.69 4.27
N GLU A 129 10.86 -1.60 5.52
CA GLU A 129 11.69 -2.66 6.09
C GLU A 129 10.97 -4.00 6.16
N ASP A 130 9.69 -4.01 6.53
CA ASP A 130 8.89 -5.23 6.54
C ASP A 130 8.83 -5.86 5.14
N PHE A 131 8.62 -5.04 4.12
CA PHE A 131 8.58 -5.53 2.74
C PHE A 131 9.94 -6.02 2.27
N VAL A 132 10.99 -5.26 2.57
CA VAL A 132 12.38 -5.66 2.25
C VAL A 132 12.73 -6.99 2.91
N THR A 133 12.36 -7.18 4.18
CA THR A 133 12.58 -8.44 4.90
C THR A 133 11.84 -9.59 4.22
N ALA A 134 10.60 -9.36 3.80
CA ALA A 134 9.81 -10.37 3.10
C ALA A 134 10.45 -10.75 1.75
N ILE A 135 10.95 -9.77 1.00
CA ILE A 135 11.66 -10.03 -0.26
C ILE A 135 12.95 -10.81 0.01
N ASP A 136 13.68 -10.43 1.05
CA ASP A 136 14.95 -11.10 1.40
C ASP A 136 14.74 -12.58 1.71
N LYS A 137 13.62 -12.93 2.31
CA LYS A 137 13.27 -14.33 2.60
C LYS A 137 12.99 -15.17 1.34
N LEU A 138 12.77 -14.52 0.21
CA LEU A 138 12.57 -15.22 -1.06
C LEU A 138 13.87 -15.72 -1.71
N LYS A 139 15.00 -15.21 -1.25
CA LYS A 139 16.32 -15.57 -1.79
C LYS A 139 16.71 -17.02 -1.54
#